data_c21d7ba30c50a52250eec6b100c3b016
#
_entry.id   c21d7ba30c50a52250eec6b100c3b016
#
_cell.length_a   1.000
_cell.length_b   1.000
_cell.length_c   1.000
_cell.angle_alpha   90.00
_cell.angle_beta   90.00
_cell.angle_gamma   90.00
#
_symmetry.space_group_name_H-M   'P 1'
#
loop_
_entity.id
_entity.type
_entity.pdbx_description
1 polymer ?
#
loop_
_entity_poly.entity_id
_entity_poly.type
_entity_poly.pdbx_seq_one_letter_code
_entity_poly.pdbx_strand_id
1 'polypeptide(L)'
;LHGEYKVIGGKLVAADLSLADGRIATASINGDFFLEPDEALEDLNAAVAGLSADAEHRVIREAVERGLRPEAELFGVDAFAVASAVRRALGKATTWGDHEWEVIGPEPMPIALTVALDEVLTRQVAEGRRKPTMRLWQWNEPAVVIGAFQSLANEVDPEGARRHGINVVRRISGGGAMFMEADNCVTYSMHVPSSLVDGLETAETYPCLLYTSPSP
;
A
#
# COMPACT_ATOMS: atom_id res chain seq x y z
N LEU A 1 -5.25 -23.46 0.42
CA LEU A 1 -5.34 -22.02 0.27
C LEU A 1 -4.61 -21.63 -1.00
N HIS A 2 -5.15 -20.68 -1.77
CA HIS A 2 -4.57 -20.23 -3.04
C HIS A 2 -4.41 -18.71 -3.04
N GLY A 3 -3.29 -18.23 -3.61
CA GLY A 3 -3.03 -16.81 -3.80
C GLY A 3 -2.08 -16.58 -4.96
N GLU A 4 -2.31 -15.49 -5.71
CA GLU A 4 -1.56 -15.15 -6.90
C GLU A 4 -1.00 -13.74 -6.80
N TYR A 5 0.16 -13.51 -7.42
CA TYR A 5 0.74 -12.18 -7.59
C TYR A 5 1.33 -12.03 -9.00
N LYS A 6 0.91 -10.98 -9.71
CA LYS A 6 1.45 -10.62 -11.02
C LYS A 6 2.42 -9.46 -10.88
N VAL A 7 3.68 -9.68 -11.25
CA VAL A 7 4.68 -8.62 -11.29
C VAL A 7 4.37 -7.66 -12.45
N ILE A 8 4.42 -6.36 -12.19
CA ILE A 8 4.17 -5.34 -13.23
C ILE A 8 5.26 -5.46 -14.31
N GLY A 9 4.84 -5.76 -15.55
CA GLY A 9 5.78 -6.03 -16.66
C GLY A 9 6.54 -7.34 -16.55
N GLY A 10 6.29 -8.13 -15.51
CA GLY A 10 6.91 -9.43 -15.24
C GLY A 10 5.97 -10.61 -15.41
N LYS A 11 6.19 -11.64 -14.60
CA LYS A 11 5.50 -12.92 -14.64
C LYS A 11 4.49 -13.08 -13.49
N LEU A 12 3.63 -14.07 -13.59
CA LEU A 12 2.72 -14.50 -12.53
C LEU A 12 3.42 -15.51 -11.62
N VAL A 13 3.24 -15.36 -10.32
CA VAL A 13 3.53 -16.39 -9.32
C VAL A 13 2.26 -16.72 -8.54
N ALA A 14 2.03 -17.98 -8.31
CA ALA A 14 0.93 -18.51 -7.51
C ALA A 14 1.49 -19.35 -6.36
N ALA A 15 0.79 -19.33 -5.22
CA ALA A 15 1.09 -20.12 -4.04
C ALA A 15 -0.13 -20.95 -3.63
N ASP A 16 0.03 -22.26 -3.59
CA ASP A 16 -0.94 -23.20 -3.04
C ASP A 16 -0.43 -23.72 -1.70
N LEU A 17 -1.18 -23.48 -0.62
CA LEU A 17 -0.75 -23.75 0.75
C LEU A 17 -1.73 -24.68 1.48
N SER A 18 -1.21 -25.56 2.33
CA SER A 18 -1.96 -26.17 3.42
C SER A 18 -1.49 -25.67 4.77
N LEU A 19 -2.38 -25.60 5.75
CA LEU A 19 -2.04 -25.18 7.11
C LEU A 19 -2.26 -26.32 8.09
N ALA A 20 -1.36 -26.43 9.08
CA ALA A 20 -1.51 -27.25 10.27
C ALA A 20 -0.91 -26.50 11.47
N ASP A 21 -1.59 -26.52 12.59
CA ASP A 21 -1.13 -25.95 13.87
C ASP A 21 -0.65 -24.49 13.76
N GLY A 22 -1.34 -23.66 12.94
CA GLY A 22 -1.00 -22.26 12.73
C GLY A 22 0.25 -22.03 11.89
N ARG A 23 0.74 -23.07 11.20
CA ARG A 23 1.90 -23.01 10.30
C ARG A 23 1.55 -23.49 8.91
N ILE A 24 2.34 -23.07 7.93
CA ILE A 24 2.28 -23.58 6.56
C ILE A 24 2.84 -25.02 6.58
N ALA A 25 1.97 -26.01 6.46
CA ALA A 25 2.37 -27.43 6.46
C ALA A 25 3.02 -27.83 5.13
N THR A 26 2.42 -27.37 4.02
CA THR A 26 2.97 -27.56 2.67
C THR A 26 2.81 -26.29 1.87
N ALA A 27 3.76 -26.06 0.96
CA ALA A 27 3.72 -25.00 -0.03
C ALA A 27 4.02 -25.57 -1.41
N SER A 28 3.30 -25.12 -2.42
CA SER A 28 3.57 -25.36 -3.84
C SER A 28 3.55 -24.01 -4.53
N ILE A 29 4.73 -23.54 -4.90
CA ILE A 29 4.90 -22.29 -5.66
C ILE A 29 4.96 -22.65 -7.13
N ASN A 30 4.15 -21.99 -7.95
CA ASN A 30 4.03 -22.22 -9.38
C ASN A 30 3.71 -20.93 -10.13
N GLY A 31 3.64 -20.94 -11.45
CA GLY A 31 3.35 -19.77 -12.25
C GLY A 31 3.90 -19.83 -13.66
N ASP A 32 4.01 -18.67 -14.32
CA ASP A 32 4.57 -18.55 -15.67
C ASP A 32 6.03 -18.03 -15.67
N PHE A 33 6.68 -18.03 -14.51
CA PHE A 33 8.09 -17.66 -14.34
C PHE A 33 9.05 -18.82 -14.66
N PHE A 34 10.32 -18.50 -14.81
CA PHE A 34 11.38 -19.49 -14.93
C PHE A 34 12.28 -19.45 -13.70
N LEU A 35 12.81 -20.62 -13.34
CA LEU A 35 13.74 -20.79 -12.23
C LEU A 35 14.85 -21.76 -12.68
N GLU A 36 16.08 -21.34 -12.56
CA GLU A 36 17.26 -22.16 -12.88
C GLU A 36 18.15 -22.30 -11.65
N PRO A 37 18.64 -23.52 -11.35
CA PRO A 37 18.21 -24.79 -11.96
C PRO A 37 16.80 -25.20 -11.52
N ASP A 38 16.12 -26.06 -12.28
CA ASP A 38 14.74 -26.50 -12.00
C ASP A 38 14.57 -27.07 -10.59
N GLU A 39 15.60 -27.73 -10.04
CA GLU A 39 15.60 -28.28 -8.68
C GLU A 39 15.47 -27.20 -7.58
N ALA A 40 15.79 -25.95 -7.88
CA ALA A 40 15.62 -24.85 -6.94
C ALA A 40 14.14 -24.56 -6.61
N LEU A 41 13.19 -25.14 -7.36
CA LEU A 41 11.78 -25.08 -7.03
C LEU A 41 11.47 -25.83 -5.72
N GLU A 42 12.19 -26.89 -5.43
CA GLU A 42 12.06 -27.60 -4.15
C GLU A 42 12.58 -26.73 -2.99
N ASP A 43 13.68 -25.99 -3.21
CA ASP A 43 14.21 -25.05 -2.21
C ASP A 43 13.21 -23.94 -1.94
N LEU A 44 12.58 -23.40 -2.98
CA LEU A 44 11.56 -22.36 -2.89
C LEU A 44 10.34 -22.82 -2.07
N ASN A 45 9.84 -24.02 -2.34
CA ASN A 45 8.73 -24.61 -1.60
C ASN A 45 9.11 -24.88 -0.14
N ALA A 46 10.32 -25.42 0.10
CA ALA A 46 10.83 -25.71 1.43
C ALA A 46 11.06 -24.43 2.26
N ALA A 47 11.48 -23.34 1.64
CA ALA A 47 11.67 -22.04 2.30
C ALA A 47 10.38 -21.47 2.90
N VAL A 48 9.25 -21.75 2.27
CA VAL A 48 7.93 -21.28 2.71
C VAL A 48 7.29 -22.24 3.72
N ALA A 49 7.56 -23.55 3.59
CA ALA A 49 7.04 -24.56 4.52
C ALA A 49 7.57 -24.36 5.93
N GLY A 50 6.72 -24.57 6.93
CA GLY A 50 7.05 -24.39 8.36
C GLY A 50 6.95 -22.95 8.88
N LEU A 51 6.80 -21.94 8.02
CA LEU A 51 6.57 -20.57 8.47
C LEU A 51 5.22 -20.43 9.17
N SER A 52 5.12 -19.45 10.07
CA SER A 52 3.85 -19.12 10.73
C SER A 52 2.83 -18.64 9.67
N ALA A 53 1.56 -19.03 9.83
CA ALA A 53 0.47 -18.49 9.02
C ALA A 53 0.25 -16.98 9.24
N ASP A 54 0.81 -16.41 10.32
CA ASP A 54 0.81 -14.97 10.60
C ASP A 54 2.14 -14.29 10.25
N ALA A 55 3.05 -14.98 9.56
CA ALA A 55 4.34 -14.40 9.17
C ALA A 55 4.12 -13.13 8.33
N GLU A 56 4.86 -12.07 8.67
CA GLU A 56 4.87 -10.82 7.90
C GLU A 56 5.53 -11.03 6.54
N HIS A 57 5.18 -10.18 5.58
CA HIS A 57 5.73 -10.22 4.22
C HIS A 57 7.27 -10.28 4.21
N ARG A 58 7.92 -9.43 5.01
CA ARG A 58 9.38 -9.38 5.13
C ARG A 58 9.97 -10.72 5.58
N VAL A 59 9.35 -11.38 6.55
CA VAL A 59 9.82 -12.68 7.07
C VAL A 59 9.76 -13.76 5.98
N ILE A 60 8.69 -13.77 5.20
CA ILE A 60 8.54 -14.73 4.08
C ILE A 60 9.57 -14.43 3.00
N ARG A 61 9.73 -13.16 2.60
CA ARG A 61 10.73 -12.73 1.62
C ARG A 61 12.14 -13.15 2.01
N GLU A 62 12.56 -12.84 3.24
CA GLU A 62 13.87 -13.23 3.74
C GLU A 62 14.05 -14.76 3.84
N ALA A 63 13.00 -15.52 4.11
CA ALA A 63 13.06 -16.97 4.11
C ALA A 63 13.28 -17.52 2.70
N VAL A 64 12.59 -16.96 1.69
CA VAL A 64 12.80 -17.31 0.28
C VAL A 64 14.22 -16.97 -0.16
N GLU A 65 14.72 -15.75 0.12
CA GLU A 65 16.07 -15.32 -0.25
C GLU A 65 17.16 -16.20 0.36
N ARG A 66 16.99 -16.65 1.60
CA ARG A 66 17.94 -17.53 2.31
C ARG A 66 17.80 -19.00 1.97
N GLY A 67 16.59 -19.42 1.58
CA GLY A 67 16.29 -20.82 1.31
C GLY A 67 16.71 -21.29 -0.08
N LEU A 68 16.80 -20.38 -1.03
CA LEU A 68 17.29 -20.68 -2.37
C LEU A 68 18.79 -20.97 -2.36
N ARG A 69 19.22 -21.96 -3.12
CA ARG A 69 20.65 -22.26 -3.35
C ARG A 69 21.35 -21.07 -4.01
N PRO A 70 22.65 -20.86 -3.78
CA PRO A 70 23.36 -19.66 -4.26
C PRO A 70 23.36 -19.46 -5.77
N GLU A 71 23.28 -20.55 -6.55
CA GLU A 71 23.22 -20.52 -8.01
C GLU A 71 21.80 -20.34 -8.57
N ALA A 72 20.77 -20.26 -7.73
CA ALA A 72 19.40 -20.12 -8.19
C ALA A 72 19.12 -18.73 -8.77
N GLU A 73 18.53 -18.69 -9.95
CA GLU A 73 18.09 -17.47 -10.62
C GLU A 73 16.60 -17.53 -10.93
N LEU A 74 15.85 -16.53 -10.43
CA LEU A 74 14.43 -16.32 -10.70
C LEU A 74 14.27 -15.31 -11.86
N PHE A 75 13.53 -15.69 -12.91
CA PHE A 75 13.31 -14.85 -14.08
C PHE A 75 11.85 -14.39 -14.16
N GLY A 76 11.66 -13.09 -14.16
CA GLY A 76 10.34 -12.44 -14.26
C GLY A 76 9.56 -12.33 -12.95
N VAL A 77 10.09 -12.89 -11.87
CA VAL A 77 9.61 -12.74 -10.47
C VAL A 77 10.80 -12.62 -9.52
N ASP A 78 10.54 -12.23 -8.30
CA ASP A 78 11.53 -12.14 -7.22
C ASP A 78 10.95 -12.68 -5.90
N ALA A 79 11.74 -12.64 -4.84
CA ALA A 79 11.31 -13.09 -3.52
C ALA A 79 10.16 -12.25 -2.94
N PHE A 80 10.05 -10.98 -3.35
CA PHE A 80 8.92 -10.13 -3.00
C PHE A 80 7.62 -10.66 -3.62
N ALA A 81 7.64 -11.02 -4.89
CA ALA A 81 6.48 -11.56 -5.60
C ALA A 81 6.00 -12.89 -4.99
N VAL A 82 6.94 -13.76 -4.63
CA VAL A 82 6.63 -15.03 -3.93
C VAL A 82 5.99 -14.76 -2.58
N ALA A 83 6.57 -13.86 -1.76
CA ALA A 83 6.01 -13.50 -0.47
C ALA A 83 4.61 -12.89 -0.59
N SER A 84 4.37 -12.07 -1.62
CA SER A 84 3.05 -11.48 -1.91
C SER A 84 2.01 -12.55 -2.27
N ALA A 85 2.35 -13.53 -3.10
CA ALA A 85 1.46 -14.64 -3.43
C ALA A 85 1.12 -15.49 -2.18
N VAL A 86 2.12 -15.79 -1.36
CA VAL A 86 1.94 -16.51 -0.08
C VAL A 86 1.03 -15.71 0.86
N ARG A 87 1.24 -14.41 1.01
CA ARG A 87 0.41 -13.54 1.87
C ARG A 87 -1.03 -13.46 1.38
N ARG A 88 -1.25 -13.46 0.06
CA ARG A 88 -2.60 -13.54 -0.53
C ARG A 88 -3.25 -14.90 -0.27
N ALA A 89 -2.52 -16.00 -0.43
CA ALA A 89 -3.02 -17.33 -0.07
C ALA A 89 -3.43 -17.42 1.40
N LEU A 90 -2.71 -16.76 2.31
CA LEU A 90 -3.03 -16.68 3.73
C LEU A 90 -4.17 -15.70 4.06
N GLY A 91 -4.71 -14.97 3.07
CA GLY A 91 -5.74 -13.95 3.28
C GLY A 91 -5.24 -12.71 4.04
N LYS A 92 -3.92 -12.46 4.05
CA LYS A 92 -3.29 -11.33 4.75
C LYS A 92 -3.00 -10.14 3.83
N ALA A 93 -2.91 -10.37 2.52
CA ALA A 93 -2.80 -9.35 1.49
C ALA A 93 -4.00 -9.43 0.54
N THR A 94 -4.40 -8.29 0.01
CA THR A 94 -5.55 -8.16 -0.90
C THR A 94 -5.17 -7.41 -2.17
N THR A 95 -6.05 -7.46 -3.16
CA THR A 95 -5.95 -6.70 -4.41
C THR A 95 -7.04 -5.63 -4.48
N TRP A 96 -6.93 -4.73 -5.44
CA TRP A 96 -7.95 -3.71 -5.71
C TRP A 96 -9.33 -4.31 -5.97
N GLY A 97 -9.39 -5.47 -6.66
CA GLY A 97 -10.62 -6.17 -7.01
C GLY A 97 -11.30 -6.88 -5.85
N ASP A 98 -10.60 -7.10 -4.74
CA ASP A 98 -11.16 -7.74 -3.55
C ASP A 98 -12.00 -6.78 -2.70
N HIS A 99 -12.02 -5.50 -3.05
CA HIS A 99 -12.70 -4.46 -2.29
C HIS A 99 -13.80 -3.76 -3.10
N GLU A 100 -14.90 -3.48 -2.44
CA GLU A 100 -15.84 -2.48 -2.90
C GLU A 100 -15.38 -1.09 -2.46
N TRP A 101 -15.31 -0.15 -3.39
CA TRP A 101 -14.80 1.19 -3.17
C TRP A 101 -15.92 2.20 -2.93
N GLU A 102 -15.66 3.14 -2.04
CA GLU A 102 -16.46 4.34 -1.86
C GLU A 102 -15.74 5.52 -2.51
N VAL A 103 -16.47 6.35 -3.26
CA VAL A 103 -15.93 7.59 -3.84
C VAL A 103 -16.70 8.77 -3.27
N ILE A 104 -15.99 9.68 -2.59
CA ILE A 104 -16.55 10.93 -2.06
C ILE A 104 -16.18 12.04 -3.05
N GLY A 105 -17.19 12.65 -3.61
CA GLY A 105 -17.05 13.78 -4.54
C GLY A 105 -16.72 15.10 -3.86
N PRO A 106 -16.46 16.14 -4.65
CA PRO A 106 -16.14 17.46 -4.14
C PRO A 106 -17.38 18.12 -3.54
N GLU A 107 -17.40 18.27 -2.23
CA GLU A 107 -18.39 19.08 -1.51
C GLU A 107 -17.67 20.25 -0.82
N PRO A 108 -18.17 21.48 -0.96
CA PRO A 108 -17.62 22.63 -0.28
C PRO A 108 -17.73 22.48 1.25
N MET A 109 -16.62 22.57 1.93
CA MET A 109 -16.58 22.56 3.40
C MET A 109 -15.43 23.43 3.93
N PRO A 110 -15.48 23.87 5.20
CA PRO A 110 -14.39 24.62 5.80
C PRO A 110 -13.06 23.86 5.72
N ILE A 111 -11.97 24.54 5.41
CA ILE A 111 -10.66 23.94 5.16
C ILE A 111 -10.17 23.07 6.32
N ALA A 112 -10.36 23.52 7.56
CA ALA A 112 -9.97 22.73 8.73
C ALA A 112 -10.73 21.39 8.79
N LEU A 113 -12.01 21.39 8.44
CA LEU A 113 -12.83 20.17 8.38
C LEU A 113 -12.39 19.28 7.20
N THR A 114 -12.11 19.89 6.05
CA THR A 114 -11.60 19.19 4.85
C THR A 114 -10.34 18.38 5.18
N VAL A 115 -9.39 18.98 5.88
CA VAL A 115 -8.13 18.31 6.25
C VAL A 115 -8.33 17.30 7.39
N ALA A 116 -9.17 17.61 8.39
CA ALA A 116 -9.47 16.71 9.49
C ALA A 116 -10.23 15.44 9.05
N LEU A 117 -11.02 15.54 7.99
CA LEU A 117 -11.79 14.41 7.46
C LEU A 117 -10.88 13.26 6.98
N ASP A 118 -9.70 13.56 6.47
CA ASP A 118 -8.74 12.53 6.06
C ASP A 118 -8.30 11.65 7.24
N GLU A 119 -8.13 12.22 8.44
CA GLU A 119 -7.83 11.44 9.64
C GLU A 119 -9.00 10.53 10.02
N VAL A 120 -10.21 11.05 9.98
CA VAL A 120 -11.42 10.27 10.31
C VAL A 120 -11.61 9.11 9.34
N LEU A 121 -11.49 9.37 8.03
CA LEU A 121 -11.64 8.35 6.99
C LEU A 121 -10.56 7.27 7.12
N THR A 122 -9.30 7.66 7.33
CA THR A 122 -8.19 6.72 7.54
C THR A 122 -8.47 5.79 8.73
N ARG A 123 -8.90 6.35 9.87
CA ARG A 123 -9.23 5.53 11.05
C ARG A 123 -10.39 4.59 10.79
N GLN A 124 -11.46 5.06 10.16
CA GLN A 124 -12.64 4.24 9.86
C GLN A 124 -12.31 3.07 8.93
N VAL A 125 -11.48 3.29 7.91
CA VAL A 125 -11.02 2.22 6.99
C VAL A 125 -10.08 1.26 7.73
N ALA A 126 -9.14 1.75 8.54
CA ALA A 126 -8.22 0.92 9.32
C ALA A 126 -8.95 0.01 10.32
N GLU A 127 -10.06 0.49 10.89
CA GLU A 127 -10.90 -0.28 11.82
C GLU A 127 -11.97 -1.15 11.12
N GLY A 128 -11.99 -1.20 9.79
CA GLY A 128 -12.98 -1.94 9.02
C GLY A 128 -14.41 -1.40 9.12
N ARG A 129 -14.60 -0.20 9.65
CA ARG A 129 -15.91 0.47 9.79
C ARG A 129 -16.35 1.18 8.51
N ARG A 130 -15.45 1.29 7.53
CA ARG A 130 -15.69 1.91 6.22
C ARG A 130 -14.97 1.11 5.14
N LYS A 131 -15.54 1.08 3.95
CA LYS A 131 -14.90 0.54 2.74
C LYS A 131 -13.66 1.38 2.38
N PRO A 132 -12.71 0.84 1.63
CA PRO A 132 -11.66 1.66 1.02
C PRO A 132 -12.28 2.85 0.31
N THR A 133 -11.74 4.03 0.54
CA THR A 133 -12.39 5.28 0.13
C THR A 133 -11.41 6.13 -0.67
N MET A 134 -11.84 6.58 -1.84
CA MET A 134 -11.19 7.66 -2.59
C MET A 134 -11.99 8.93 -2.39
N ARG A 135 -11.31 10.02 -2.06
CA ARG A 135 -11.91 11.33 -1.90
C ARG A 135 -11.25 12.34 -2.83
N LEU A 136 -12.10 13.16 -3.46
CA LEU A 136 -11.69 14.29 -4.30
C LEU A 136 -12.27 15.55 -3.71
N TRP A 137 -11.49 16.63 -3.65
CA TRP A 137 -12.00 17.93 -3.23
C TRP A 137 -11.26 19.10 -3.88
N GLN A 138 -11.92 20.23 -3.91
CA GLN A 138 -11.38 21.51 -4.33
C GLN A 138 -11.22 22.43 -3.14
N TRP A 139 -10.31 23.35 -3.24
CA TRP A 139 -10.06 24.37 -2.22
C TRP A 139 -10.89 25.61 -2.59
N ASN A 140 -11.80 25.99 -1.72
CA ASN A 140 -12.68 27.15 -1.88
C ASN A 140 -12.11 28.42 -1.24
N GLU A 141 -11.01 28.31 -0.51
CA GLU A 141 -10.29 29.41 0.14
C GLU A 141 -8.78 29.12 0.05
N PRO A 142 -7.93 30.18 0.04
CA PRO A 142 -6.48 29.96 0.03
C PRO A 142 -6.00 29.40 1.37
N ALA A 143 -5.06 28.43 1.29
CA ALA A 143 -4.53 27.79 2.47
C ALA A 143 -3.04 27.44 2.33
N VAL A 144 -2.32 27.48 3.45
CA VAL A 144 -1.05 26.80 3.63
C VAL A 144 -1.30 25.51 4.41
N VAL A 145 -0.97 24.37 3.80
CA VAL A 145 -1.07 23.05 4.42
C VAL A 145 0.33 22.60 4.81
N ILE A 146 0.61 22.55 6.12
CA ILE A 146 1.89 22.06 6.64
C ILE A 146 1.81 20.58 6.96
N GLY A 147 2.94 19.87 6.81
CA GLY A 147 3.06 18.45 7.13
C GLY A 147 3.04 18.19 8.64
N ALA A 148 2.75 16.95 9.04
CA ALA A 148 2.61 16.54 10.44
C ALA A 148 3.81 16.92 11.32
N PHE A 149 5.02 16.87 10.78
CA PHE A 149 6.28 17.06 11.52
C PHE A 149 6.92 18.44 11.29
N GLN A 150 6.31 19.32 10.52
CA GLN A 150 6.86 20.66 10.26
C GLN A 150 6.60 21.61 11.41
N SER A 151 7.56 22.53 11.66
CA SER A 151 7.39 23.63 12.61
C SER A 151 6.61 24.76 11.97
N LEU A 152 5.49 25.15 12.57
CA LEU A 152 4.68 26.27 12.08
C LEU A 152 5.50 27.56 11.97
N ALA A 153 6.35 27.85 12.96
CA ALA A 153 7.15 29.07 12.99
C ALA A 153 8.24 29.13 11.89
N ASN A 154 8.67 27.96 11.37
CA ASN A 154 9.67 27.91 10.32
C ASN A 154 9.07 27.96 8.92
N GLU A 155 7.82 27.50 8.78
CA GLU A 155 7.17 27.30 7.48
C GLU A 155 6.23 28.45 7.09
N VAL A 156 5.72 29.22 8.06
CA VAL A 156 4.67 30.20 7.83
C VAL A 156 4.95 31.49 8.60
N ASP A 157 4.77 32.64 7.94
CA ASP A 157 4.56 33.93 8.62
C ASP A 157 3.09 34.04 9.05
N PRO A 158 2.77 33.89 10.35
CA PRO A 158 1.37 33.90 10.80
C PRO A 158 0.71 35.27 10.64
N GLU A 159 1.50 36.36 10.66
CA GLU A 159 0.97 37.71 10.47
C GLU A 159 0.70 38.00 9.00
N GLY A 160 1.58 37.53 8.11
CA GLY A 160 1.37 37.54 6.69
C GLY A 160 0.14 36.74 6.28
N ALA A 161 0.00 35.52 6.79
CA ALA A 161 -1.16 34.67 6.54
C ALA A 161 -2.47 35.37 6.94
N ARG A 162 -2.52 35.95 8.15
CA ARG A 162 -3.73 36.68 8.61
C ARG A 162 -4.02 37.91 7.74
N ARG A 163 -3.00 38.68 7.36
CA ARG A 163 -3.18 39.88 6.52
C ARG A 163 -3.77 39.56 5.15
N HIS A 164 -3.42 38.38 4.60
CA HIS A 164 -3.85 37.96 3.27
C HIS A 164 -5.05 37.00 3.32
N GLY A 165 -5.65 36.75 4.48
CA GLY A 165 -6.80 35.86 4.61
C GLY A 165 -6.48 34.40 4.27
N ILE A 166 -5.22 33.97 4.49
CA ILE A 166 -4.77 32.61 4.19
C ILE A 166 -4.98 31.72 5.42
N ASN A 167 -5.69 30.64 5.25
CA ASN A 167 -5.86 29.63 6.27
C ASN A 167 -4.56 28.81 6.45
N VAL A 168 -4.23 28.46 7.68
CA VAL A 168 -3.09 27.57 7.96
C VAL A 168 -3.59 26.33 8.65
N VAL A 169 -3.36 25.17 8.04
CA VAL A 169 -3.81 23.88 8.56
C VAL A 169 -2.68 22.85 8.54
N ARG A 170 -2.77 21.86 9.42
CA ARG A 170 -1.80 20.76 9.50
C ARG A 170 -2.47 19.47 9.07
N ARG A 171 -1.86 18.75 8.11
CA ARG A 171 -2.31 17.41 7.73
C ARG A 171 -1.67 16.33 8.61
N ILE A 172 -2.27 15.14 8.65
CA ILE A 172 -1.75 13.98 9.40
C ILE A 172 -0.54 13.31 8.74
N SER A 173 -0.35 13.50 7.44
CA SER A 173 0.79 12.94 6.70
C SER A 173 2.01 13.86 6.76
N GLY A 174 3.21 13.27 6.56
CA GLY A 174 4.47 14.01 6.43
C GLY A 174 4.57 14.83 5.14
N GLY A 175 5.79 15.28 4.84
CA GLY A 175 6.10 16.08 3.65
C GLY A 175 6.18 17.58 3.93
N GLY A 176 6.50 18.36 2.90
CA GLY A 176 6.68 19.81 2.97
C GLY A 176 5.39 20.62 3.00
N ALA A 177 5.49 21.90 3.30
CA ALA A 177 4.38 22.84 3.22
C ALA A 177 3.95 23.05 1.77
N MET A 178 2.65 23.18 1.55
CA MET A 178 2.06 23.46 0.24
C MET A 178 1.11 24.63 0.34
N PHE A 179 1.16 25.52 -0.66
CA PHE A 179 0.16 26.57 -0.80
C PHE A 179 -0.94 26.11 -1.75
N MET A 180 -2.18 26.21 -1.30
CA MET A 180 -3.38 25.85 -2.05
C MET A 180 -4.12 27.11 -2.45
N GLU A 181 -4.27 27.33 -3.75
CA GLU A 181 -5.08 28.41 -4.30
C GLU A 181 -6.56 28.00 -4.37
N ALA A 182 -7.42 28.94 -4.01
CA ALA A 182 -8.86 28.75 -4.17
C ALA A 182 -9.21 28.47 -5.63
N ASP A 183 -10.10 27.51 -5.85
CA ASP A 183 -10.66 27.10 -7.16
C ASP A 183 -9.64 26.64 -8.21
N ASN A 184 -8.36 26.62 -7.89
CA ASN A 184 -7.27 26.28 -8.81
C ASN A 184 -6.52 24.98 -8.45
N CYS A 185 -6.80 24.43 -7.28
CA CYS A 185 -6.19 23.19 -6.81
C CYS A 185 -7.25 22.11 -6.63
N VAL A 186 -6.99 20.93 -7.20
CA VAL A 186 -7.73 19.69 -6.92
C VAL A 186 -6.84 18.78 -6.09
N THR A 187 -7.39 18.27 -5.00
CA THR A 187 -6.68 17.31 -4.15
C THR A 187 -7.44 16.00 -4.12
N TYR A 188 -6.72 14.91 -4.02
CA TYR A 188 -7.30 13.60 -3.75
C TYR A 188 -6.61 12.95 -2.56
N SER A 189 -7.34 12.10 -1.86
CA SER A 189 -6.79 11.17 -0.87
C SER A 189 -7.38 9.79 -1.08
N MET A 190 -6.58 8.78 -0.75
CA MET A 190 -6.98 7.38 -0.78
C MET A 190 -6.77 6.79 0.60
N HIS A 191 -7.83 6.19 1.12
CA HIS A 191 -7.86 5.55 2.43
C HIS A 191 -8.05 4.06 2.18
N VAL A 192 -7.00 3.28 2.43
CA VAL A 192 -6.94 1.86 2.09
C VAL A 192 -6.58 1.00 3.29
N PRO A 193 -7.04 -0.26 3.36
CA PRO A 193 -6.58 -1.18 4.38
C PRO A 193 -5.10 -1.53 4.15
N SER A 194 -4.37 -1.81 5.21
CA SER A 194 -2.95 -2.19 5.12
C SER A 194 -2.71 -3.45 4.28
N SER A 195 -3.70 -4.35 4.21
CA SER A 195 -3.63 -5.56 3.37
C SER A 195 -3.46 -5.27 1.88
N LEU A 196 -3.93 -4.11 1.40
CA LEU A 196 -3.81 -3.71 -0.01
C LEU A 196 -2.37 -3.30 -0.39
N VAL A 197 -1.60 -2.82 0.59
CA VAL A 197 -0.21 -2.35 0.43
C VAL A 197 0.77 -3.22 1.20
N ASP A 198 0.38 -4.47 1.49
CA ASP A 198 1.17 -5.42 2.28
C ASP A 198 2.54 -5.66 1.64
N GLY A 199 3.60 -5.50 2.42
CA GLY A 199 4.99 -5.67 1.99
C GLY A 199 5.60 -4.48 1.24
N LEU A 200 4.82 -3.44 0.89
CA LEU A 200 5.34 -2.26 0.22
C LEU A 200 5.93 -1.27 1.22
N GLU A 201 7.09 -0.72 0.88
CA GLU A 201 7.62 0.46 1.54
C GLU A 201 6.81 1.71 1.15
N THR A 202 6.85 2.75 1.99
CA THR A 202 6.08 3.98 1.74
C THR A 202 6.35 4.58 0.35
N ALA A 203 7.61 4.56 -0.11
CA ALA A 203 7.96 5.07 -1.43
C ALA A 203 7.41 4.22 -2.58
N GLU A 204 7.23 2.92 -2.38
CA GLU A 204 6.69 1.97 -3.37
C GLU A 204 5.16 2.01 -3.42
N THR A 205 4.52 2.43 -2.32
CA THR A 205 3.07 2.55 -2.24
C THR A 205 2.51 3.57 -3.25
N TYR A 206 3.21 4.70 -3.46
CA TYR A 206 2.76 5.73 -4.40
C TYR A 206 2.71 5.24 -5.86
N PRO A 207 3.76 4.63 -6.43
CA PRO A 207 3.66 4.03 -7.77
C PRO A 207 2.58 2.95 -7.86
N CYS A 208 2.46 2.10 -6.85
CA CYS A 208 1.43 1.07 -6.80
C CYS A 208 0.02 1.67 -6.91
N LEU A 209 -0.26 2.74 -6.16
CA LEU A 209 -1.57 3.41 -6.16
C LEU A 209 -1.85 4.21 -7.45
N LEU A 210 -0.83 4.74 -8.11
CA LEU A 210 -0.99 5.62 -9.27
C LEU A 210 -0.90 4.88 -10.61
N TYR A 211 -0.15 3.78 -10.69
CA TYR A 211 0.17 3.08 -11.93
C TYR A 211 -0.43 1.69 -12.05
N THR A 212 -1.03 1.14 -10.99
CA THR A 212 -1.80 -0.10 -11.09
C THR A 212 -3.21 0.15 -11.60
N SER A 213 -3.32 0.79 -12.77
CA SER A 213 -4.48 0.59 -13.59
C SER A 213 -4.42 -0.86 -14.11
N PRO A 214 -5.47 -1.68 -13.97
CA PRO A 214 -5.47 -2.96 -14.66
C PRO A 214 -5.30 -2.66 -16.14
N SER A 215 -4.20 -3.17 -16.70
CA SER A 215 -4.07 -3.26 -18.15
C SER A 215 -5.23 -4.11 -18.65
N PRO A 216 -5.97 -3.69 -19.67
CA PRO A 216 -7.07 -4.47 -20.22
C PRO A 216 -6.58 -5.83 -20.73
#